data_a26755836a8875ceb43af0f947b69e16
#
_entry.id   a26755836a8875ceb43af0f947b69e16
#
_cell.length_a   1.000
_cell.length_b   1.000
_cell.length_c   1.000
_cell.angle_alpha   90.00
_cell.angle_beta   90.00
_cell.angle_gamma   90.00
#
_symmetry.space_group_name_H-M   'P 1'
#
loop_
_entity.id
_entity.type
_entity.pdbx_description
1 polymer ?
#
loop_
_entity_poly.entity_id
_entity_poly.type
_entity_poly.pdbx_seq_one_letter_code
_entity_poly.pdbx_strand_id
1 'polypeptide(L)'
;MKNNFGTNISMTIFGESHGPCIGVTLDGLPAGFKINLERIKEDMEKRKAKGSISTQRHEDDEVEIVSGFFNGYTTGTALTILIQNKNTQSKDYSDIQYRLRPGHADFSAYEKYHGFQDYRGGGHFSGRLTAPIVAAGSICRQILETKNILIGSHIEQLYALHDAPFSNNIDELKKQIQTLNKKEFATLDEQVAQNMEQTILETKNEQDSIGGILESAIINLPAGIGEPFFDSIESILAHLLFSIPAVKGVSFGAGFQMASKKGSEANDAFIMNDTIQTKTNNNGGINGGISNGMPIIIHTCIKPTPSIYKAQETVDYKTKESQTLNIKGRHDPCILHRARIVVDSMIAFGILDLLMSNNANNILEKEIQHESQDHTI
;
A
#
# COMPACT_ATOMS: atom_id res chain seq x y z
N MET A 1 -14.06 -15.31 -6.89
CA MET A 1 -12.86 -14.56 -6.47
C MET A 1 -12.90 -13.18 -7.08
N LYS A 2 -12.42 -12.17 -6.37
CA LYS A 2 -12.38 -10.80 -6.88
C LYS A 2 -10.92 -10.33 -6.90
N ASN A 3 -10.29 -10.41 -8.06
CA ASN A 3 -8.93 -9.90 -8.30
C ASN A 3 -8.93 -8.51 -8.96
N ASN A 4 -10.11 -7.89 -9.02
CA ASN A 4 -10.36 -6.57 -9.57
C ASN A 4 -10.96 -5.67 -8.50
N PHE A 5 -10.52 -4.42 -8.43
CA PHE A 5 -11.06 -3.37 -7.57
C PHE A 5 -11.00 -2.01 -8.29
N GLY A 6 -11.95 -1.14 -7.97
CA GLY A 6 -12.09 0.22 -8.47
C GLY A 6 -13.43 0.46 -9.17
N THR A 7 -13.79 1.71 -9.31
CA THR A 7 -15.07 2.19 -9.89
C THR A 7 -14.83 2.90 -11.21
N ASN A 8 -14.05 3.97 -11.24
CA ASN A 8 -13.73 4.74 -12.44
C ASN A 8 -12.42 4.28 -13.07
N ILE A 9 -11.41 4.02 -12.25
CA ILE A 9 -10.28 3.21 -12.64
C ILE A 9 -10.34 1.88 -11.91
N SER A 10 -10.11 0.80 -12.62
CA SER A 10 -10.03 -0.52 -12.03
C SER A 10 -8.64 -1.12 -12.16
N MET A 11 -8.24 -1.86 -11.11
CA MET A 11 -7.00 -2.60 -11.06
C MET A 11 -7.30 -4.09 -10.98
N THR A 12 -6.82 -4.87 -11.95
CA THR A 12 -6.89 -6.33 -11.94
C THR A 12 -5.50 -6.92 -11.77
N ILE A 13 -5.27 -7.68 -10.68
CA ILE A 13 -4.00 -8.35 -10.39
C ILE A 13 -4.12 -9.83 -10.77
N PHE A 14 -3.07 -10.37 -11.42
CA PHE A 14 -3.04 -11.75 -11.86
C PHE A 14 -1.65 -12.37 -11.73
N GLY A 15 -1.62 -13.71 -11.81
CA GLY A 15 -0.43 -14.55 -11.73
C GLY A 15 -0.15 -15.11 -10.34
N GLU A 16 0.84 -15.97 -10.26
CA GLU A 16 1.34 -16.65 -9.06
C GLU A 16 2.85 -16.49 -8.94
N SER A 17 3.35 -16.55 -7.70
CA SER A 17 4.77 -16.35 -7.38
C SER A 17 5.73 -17.26 -8.20
N HIS A 18 5.30 -18.47 -8.52
CA HIS A 18 6.06 -19.46 -9.29
C HIS A 18 5.41 -19.82 -10.64
N GLY A 19 4.40 -19.03 -11.06
CA GLY A 19 3.90 -19.04 -12.42
C GLY A 19 4.87 -18.39 -13.41
N PRO A 20 4.57 -18.36 -14.70
CA PRO A 20 5.45 -17.77 -15.72
C PRO A 20 5.65 -16.26 -15.54
N CYS A 21 4.62 -15.56 -15.13
CA CYS A 21 4.66 -14.12 -14.86
C CYS A 21 3.62 -13.73 -13.82
N ILE A 22 3.76 -12.50 -13.33
CA ILE A 22 2.75 -11.77 -12.56
C ILE A 22 2.43 -10.48 -13.31
N GLY A 23 1.27 -9.89 -13.08
CA GLY A 23 0.94 -8.64 -13.76
C GLY A 23 -0.25 -7.92 -13.18
N VAL A 24 -0.51 -6.77 -13.77
CA VAL A 24 -1.64 -5.91 -13.46
C VAL A 24 -2.21 -5.31 -14.72
N THR A 25 -3.53 -5.18 -14.77
CA THR A 25 -4.23 -4.38 -15.76
C THR A 25 -4.92 -3.20 -15.05
N LEU A 26 -4.63 -1.99 -15.49
CA LEU A 26 -5.36 -0.77 -15.13
C LEU A 26 -6.30 -0.42 -16.27
N ASP A 27 -7.59 -0.30 -15.99
CA ASP A 27 -8.58 0.18 -16.94
C ASP A 27 -9.21 1.49 -16.45
N GLY A 28 -9.64 2.37 -17.37
CA GLY A 28 -10.22 3.66 -17.04
C GLY A 28 -9.20 4.82 -16.93
N LEU A 29 -7.91 4.60 -17.23
CA LEU A 29 -6.94 5.70 -17.27
C LEU A 29 -7.24 6.66 -18.42
N PRO A 30 -7.07 7.99 -18.21
CA PRO A 30 -7.25 8.97 -19.29
C PRO A 30 -6.22 8.77 -20.39
N ALA A 31 -6.63 9.00 -21.65
CA ALA A 31 -5.70 9.04 -22.78
C ALA A 31 -4.79 10.28 -22.74
N GLY A 32 -3.57 10.17 -23.28
CA GLY A 32 -2.66 11.29 -23.44
C GLY A 32 -1.84 11.66 -22.21
N PHE A 33 -1.87 10.85 -21.15
CA PHE A 33 -0.96 11.04 -20.01
C PHE A 33 0.43 10.50 -20.35
N LYS A 34 1.47 11.35 -20.20
CA LYS A 34 2.86 10.97 -20.43
C LYS A 34 3.40 10.20 -19.22
N ILE A 35 3.71 8.92 -19.42
CA ILE A 35 4.27 8.07 -18.36
C ILE A 35 5.78 8.27 -18.29
N ASN A 36 6.30 8.53 -17.09
CA ASN A 36 7.73 8.51 -16.80
C ASN A 36 8.14 7.10 -16.37
N LEU A 37 8.77 6.35 -17.29
CA LEU A 37 9.20 4.97 -17.05
C LEU A 37 10.35 4.88 -16.04
N GLU A 38 11.24 5.87 -15.97
CA GLU A 38 12.32 5.88 -14.97
C GLU A 38 11.75 6.00 -13.55
N ARG A 39 10.68 6.78 -13.38
CA ARG A 39 9.98 6.87 -12.08
C ARG A 39 9.39 5.52 -11.65
N ILE A 40 8.84 4.75 -12.60
CA ILE A 40 8.37 3.38 -12.31
C ILE A 40 9.53 2.52 -11.83
N LYS A 41 10.69 2.57 -12.50
CA LYS A 41 11.89 1.83 -12.06
C LYS A 41 12.35 2.24 -10.67
N GLU A 42 12.41 3.54 -10.37
CA GLU A 42 12.78 4.06 -9.06
C GLU A 42 11.84 3.53 -7.95
N ASP A 43 10.53 3.54 -8.19
CA ASP A 43 9.57 3.03 -7.23
C ASP A 43 9.66 1.50 -7.08
N MET A 44 9.89 0.76 -8.17
CA MET A 44 10.16 -0.68 -8.14
C MET A 44 11.42 -1.02 -7.36
N GLU A 45 12.49 -0.21 -7.48
CA GLU A 45 13.74 -0.39 -6.71
C GLU A 45 13.52 -0.26 -5.20
N LYS A 46 12.62 0.62 -4.73
CA LYS A 46 12.28 0.75 -3.30
C LYS A 46 11.59 -0.48 -2.73
N ARG A 47 10.92 -1.29 -3.58
CA ARG A 47 10.31 -2.55 -3.17
C ARG A 47 11.32 -3.69 -3.03
N LYS A 48 12.45 -3.63 -3.73
CA LYS A 48 13.44 -4.71 -3.75
C LYS A 48 14.15 -4.87 -2.40
N ALA A 49 14.57 -6.09 -2.14
CA ALA A 49 15.42 -6.39 -1.00
C ALA A 49 16.81 -5.77 -1.21
N LYS A 50 17.28 -4.99 -0.26
CA LYS A 50 18.59 -4.33 -0.31
C LYS A 50 19.30 -4.40 1.03
N GLY A 51 20.64 -4.43 0.96
CA GLY A 51 21.51 -4.36 2.13
C GLY A 51 21.43 -5.57 3.06
N SER A 52 21.99 -5.40 4.27
CA SER A 52 22.11 -6.44 5.30
C SER A 52 20.80 -6.73 6.04
N ILE A 53 19.89 -5.75 6.07
CA ILE A 53 18.59 -5.82 6.77
C ILE A 53 17.51 -6.57 5.98
N SER A 54 17.78 -6.96 4.75
CA SER A 54 16.87 -7.69 3.87
C SER A 54 17.39 -9.07 3.49
N THR A 55 16.55 -9.86 2.83
CA THR A 55 16.96 -11.11 2.19
C THR A 55 17.92 -10.85 1.02
N GLN A 56 18.80 -11.81 0.72
CA GLN A 56 19.71 -11.76 -0.43
C GLN A 56 19.05 -12.16 -1.76
N ARG A 57 17.73 -12.18 -1.84
CA ARG A 57 17.01 -12.52 -3.06
C ARG A 57 17.01 -11.32 -4.01
N HIS A 58 17.65 -11.48 -5.16
CA HIS A 58 17.58 -10.52 -6.25
C HIS A 58 16.51 -10.92 -7.26
N GLU A 59 15.60 -9.99 -7.54
CA GLU A 59 14.60 -10.09 -8.60
C GLU A 59 14.81 -8.88 -9.53
N ASP A 60 14.98 -9.13 -10.84
CA ASP A 60 15.20 -8.05 -11.80
C ASP A 60 13.96 -7.14 -11.92
N ASP A 61 12.75 -7.72 -11.74
CA ASP A 61 11.46 -7.02 -11.77
C ASP A 61 11.32 -6.07 -12.97
N GLU A 62 11.78 -6.53 -14.14
CA GLU A 62 11.64 -5.77 -15.37
C GLU A 62 10.16 -5.60 -15.73
N VAL A 63 9.75 -4.35 -15.85
CA VAL A 63 8.36 -3.97 -16.15
C VAL A 63 8.18 -3.89 -17.66
N GLU A 64 7.28 -4.69 -18.21
CA GLU A 64 6.90 -4.67 -19.62
C GLU A 64 5.45 -4.17 -19.74
N ILE A 65 5.24 -3.02 -20.42
CA ILE A 65 3.89 -2.52 -20.71
C ILE A 65 3.47 -3.05 -22.08
N VAL A 66 2.50 -3.98 -22.08
CA VAL A 66 2.10 -4.72 -23.30
C VAL A 66 0.82 -4.18 -23.95
N SER A 67 0.08 -3.29 -23.28
CA SER A 67 -1.14 -2.67 -23.79
C SER A 67 -1.38 -1.33 -23.13
N GLY A 68 -2.19 -0.46 -23.73
CA GLY A 68 -2.62 0.82 -23.16
C GLY A 68 -1.55 1.92 -23.21
N PHE A 69 -0.45 1.71 -23.92
CA PHE A 69 0.70 2.62 -23.97
C PHE A 69 1.27 2.71 -25.37
N PHE A 70 1.45 3.94 -25.88
CA PHE A 70 2.02 4.19 -27.20
C PHE A 70 2.80 5.51 -27.21
N ASN A 71 4.01 5.52 -27.79
CA ASN A 71 4.88 6.69 -27.90
C ASN A 71 5.08 7.46 -26.57
N GLY A 72 5.12 6.78 -25.43
CA GLY A 72 5.32 7.40 -24.12
C GLY A 72 4.03 7.85 -23.42
N TYR A 73 2.85 7.63 -24.01
CA TYR A 73 1.56 8.10 -23.50
C TYR A 73 0.56 6.97 -23.31
N THR A 74 -0.35 7.16 -22.36
CA THR A 74 -1.54 6.31 -22.20
C THR A 74 -2.45 6.47 -23.42
N THR A 75 -3.09 5.39 -23.85
CA THR A 75 -3.99 5.39 -25.03
C THR A 75 -5.47 5.50 -24.66
N GLY A 76 -5.80 5.41 -23.35
CA GLY A 76 -7.19 5.33 -22.89
C GLY A 76 -7.80 3.92 -22.99
N THR A 77 -7.06 2.93 -23.50
CA THR A 77 -7.44 1.52 -23.43
C THR A 77 -6.79 0.86 -22.21
N ALA A 78 -7.19 -0.38 -21.89
CA ALA A 78 -6.66 -1.11 -20.75
C ALA A 78 -5.12 -1.19 -20.78
N LEU A 79 -4.47 -0.61 -19.76
CA LEU A 79 -3.02 -0.60 -19.63
C LEU A 79 -2.60 -1.85 -18.86
N THR A 80 -1.85 -2.73 -19.53
CA THR A 80 -1.41 -4.00 -18.95
C THR A 80 0.09 -4.04 -18.80
N ILE A 81 0.53 -4.39 -17.58
CA ILE A 81 1.93 -4.54 -17.18
C ILE A 81 2.19 -6.01 -16.87
N LEU A 82 3.27 -6.56 -17.43
CA LEU A 82 3.80 -7.90 -17.13
C LEU A 82 5.15 -7.80 -16.44
N ILE A 83 5.40 -8.71 -15.51
CA ILE A 83 6.69 -8.92 -14.85
C ILE A 83 6.98 -10.42 -14.89
N GLN A 84 8.05 -10.80 -15.57
CA GLN A 84 8.45 -12.20 -15.75
C GLN A 84 9.03 -12.78 -14.44
N ASN A 85 8.70 -14.02 -14.11
CA ASN A 85 9.29 -14.75 -13.00
C ASN A 85 10.52 -15.52 -13.45
N LYS A 86 11.70 -14.85 -13.50
CA LYS A 86 12.94 -15.45 -14.02
C LYS A 86 13.65 -16.38 -13.02
N ASN A 87 13.44 -16.23 -11.70
CA ASN A 87 14.23 -16.86 -10.64
C ASN A 87 13.38 -17.77 -9.72
N THR A 88 12.58 -18.68 -10.29
CA THR A 88 11.75 -19.60 -9.52
C THR A 88 12.50 -20.90 -9.18
N GLN A 89 12.59 -21.24 -7.88
CA GLN A 89 13.13 -22.51 -7.39
C GLN A 89 12.00 -23.38 -6.82
N SER A 90 11.29 -24.07 -7.70
CA SER A 90 10.09 -24.83 -7.34
C SER A 90 10.36 -26.10 -6.53
N LYS A 91 11.60 -26.62 -6.56
CA LYS A 91 11.97 -27.86 -5.86
C LYS A 91 11.92 -27.75 -4.33
N ASP A 92 12.05 -26.54 -3.79
CA ASP A 92 12.11 -26.31 -2.34
C ASP A 92 10.77 -26.46 -1.64
N TYR A 93 9.67 -26.60 -2.38
CA TYR A 93 8.31 -26.61 -1.84
C TYR A 93 7.63 -27.99 -1.86
N SER A 94 8.18 -29.00 -2.54
CA SER A 94 7.56 -30.34 -2.63
C SER A 94 7.42 -31.00 -1.27
N ASP A 95 8.41 -30.86 -0.40
CA ASP A 95 8.48 -31.52 0.92
C ASP A 95 7.58 -30.85 1.97
N ILE A 96 7.11 -29.64 1.69
CA ILE A 96 6.28 -28.85 2.63
C ILE A 96 4.84 -28.64 2.13
N GLN A 97 4.46 -29.27 1.03
CA GLN A 97 3.15 -29.09 0.41
C GLN A 97 1.97 -29.28 1.37
N TYR A 98 2.08 -30.23 2.29
CA TYR A 98 1.03 -30.55 3.26
C TYR A 98 1.35 -30.05 4.69
N ARG A 99 2.52 -29.48 4.91
CA ARG A 99 2.93 -28.91 6.20
C ARG A 99 2.49 -27.46 6.26
N LEU A 100 1.51 -27.18 7.12
CA LEU A 100 0.92 -25.85 7.23
C LEU A 100 1.90 -24.89 7.89
N ARG A 101 2.41 -23.93 7.16
CA ARG A 101 3.31 -22.91 7.72
C ARG A 101 2.52 -21.97 8.65
N PRO A 102 2.90 -21.83 9.92
CA PRO A 102 2.24 -20.92 10.84
C PRO A 102 2.21 -19.49 10.30
N GLY A 103 1.07 -18.80 10.44
CA GLY A 103 0.91 -17.43 10.00
C GLY A 103 0.83 -17.19 8.49
N HIS A 104 0.97 -18.22 7.65
CA HIS A 104 0.74 -18.19 6.20
C HIS A 104 -0.69 -18.57 5.82
N ALA A 105 -1.02 -18.43 4.54
CA ALA A 105 -2.35 -18.74 4.01
C ALA A 105 -2.54 -20.24 3.65
N ASP A 106 -1.58 -21.12 3.94
CA ASP A 106 -1.53 -22.48 3.44
C ASP A 106 -2.83 -23.25 3.73
N PHE A 107 -3.28 -23.26 4.99
CA PHE A 107 -4.52 -23.91 5.39
C PHE A 107 -5.75 -23.25 4.76
N SER A 108 -5.87 -21.92 4.91
CA SER A 108 -7.02 -21.18 4.41
C SER A 108 -7.16 -21.29 2.88
N ALA A 109 -6.03 -21.30 2.17
CA ALA A 109 -6.00 -21.48 0.73
C ALA A 109 -6.40 -22.89 0.33
N TYR A 110 -5.89 -23.90 1.04
CA TYR A 110 -6.26 -25.30 0.79
C TYR A 110 -7.77 -25.50 0.94
N GLU A 111 -8.35 -25.04 2.05
CA GLU A 111 -9.80 -25.15 2.29
C GLU A 111 -10.61 -24.39 1.23
N LYS A 112 -10.20 -23.16 0.90
CA LYS A 112 -10.92 -22.31 -0.05
C LYS A 112 -10.90 -22.84 -1.47
N TYR A 113 -9.76 -23.37 -1.91
CA TYR A 113 -9.51 -23.78 -3.30
C TYR A 113 -9.45 -25.30 -3.48
N HIS A 114 -9.80 -26.04 -2.44
CA HIS A 114 -9.91 -27.52 -2.46
C HIS A 114 -8.61 -28.19 -2.95
N GLY A 115 -7.44 -27.60 -2.61
CA GLY A 115 -6.14 -28.12 -3.00
C GLY A 115 -5.66 -27.76 -4.42
N PHE A 116 -6.44 -26.99 -5.17
CA PHE A 116 -6.07 -26.57 -6.55
C PHE A 116 -5.24 -25.28 -6.62
N GLN A 117 -4.94 -24.63 -5.48
CA GLN A 117 -4.07 -23.47 -5.47
C GLN A 117 -2.62 -23.84 -5.80
N ASP A 118 -1.88 -22.91 -6.42
CA ASP A 118 -0.42 -23.05 -6.51
C ASP A 118 0.21 -22.79 -5.14
N TYR A 119 0.67 -23.84 -4.47
CA TYR A 119 1.29 -23.76 -3.14
C TYR A 119 2.74 -23.25 -3.18
N ARG A 120 3.38 -23.25 -4.36
CA ARG A 120 4.79 -22.90 -4.51
C ARG A 120 5.03 -21.41 -4.20
N GLY A 121 5.93 -21.12 -3.29
CA GLY A 121 6.27 -19.75 -2.89
C GLY A 121 5.11 -18.90 -2.35
N GLY A 122 4.01 -19.54 -1.93
CA GLY A 122 2.79 -18.89 -1.48
C GLY A 122 1.82 -18.52 -2.62
N GLY A 123 2.14 -18.89 -3.88
CA GLY A 123 1.26 -18.71 -5.04
C GLY A 123 0.76 -17.28 -5.21
N HIS A 124 -0.56 -17.13 -5.29
CA HIS A 124 -1.24 -15.83 -5.39
C HIS A 124 -1.23 -15.02 -4.07
N PHE A 125 -0.92 -15.66 -2.91
CA PHE A 125 -0.82 -14.98 -1.60
C PHE A 125 0.57 -14.42 -1.32
N SER A 126 1.50 -14.60 -2.25
CA SER A 126 2.88 -14.16 -2.09
C SER A 126 3.01 -12.63 -2.12
N GLY A 127 3.90 -12.08 -1.28
CA GLY A 127 4.34 -10.68 -1.39
C GLY A 127 4.94 -10.32 -2.77
N ARG A 128 5.27 -11.31 -3.60
CA ARG A 128 5.70 -11.13 -5.00
C ARG A 128 4.68 -10.34 -5.82
N LEU A 129 3.37 -10.55 -5.57
CA LEU A 129 2.29 -9.86 -6.28
C LEU A 129 2.17 -8.38 -5.95
N THR A 130 2.93 -7.87 -4.99
CA THR A 130 3.03 -6.43 -4.76
C THR A 130 3.86 -5.69 -5.81
N ALA A 131 4.68 -6.39 -6.62
CA ALA A 131 5.48 -5.77 -7.68
C ALA A 131 4.61 -5.10 -8.76
N PRO A 132 3.63 -5.77 -9.38
CA PRO A 132 2.72 -5.11 -10.31
C PRO A 132 1.87 -4.00 -9.65
N ILE A 133 1.53 -4.12 -8.35
CA ILE A 133 0.85 -3.04 -7.61
C ILE A 133 1.72 -1.77 -7.57
N VAL A 134 3.01 -1.90 -7.30
CA VAL A 134 3.93 -0.76 -7.26
C VAL A 134 4.08 -0.12 -8.65
N ALA A 135 4.20 -0.92 -9.70
CA ALA A 135 4.30 -0.41 -11.07
C ALA A 135 3.03 0.38 -11.47
N ALA A 136 1.83 -0.16 -11.18
CA ALA A 136 0.56 0.52 -11.42
C ALA A 136 0.38 1.77 -10.53
N GLY A 137 0.70 1.66 -9.24
CA GLY A 137 0.61 2.75 -8.28
C GLY A 137 1.56 3.91 -8.60
N SER A 138 2.74 3.61 -9.17
CA SER A 138 3.66 4.65 -9.65
C SER A 138 3.02 5.51 -10.74
N ILE A 139 2.24 4.92 -11.66
CA ILE A 139 1.48 5.67 -12.68
C ILE A 139 0.40 6.52 -12.01
N CYS A 140 -0.36 5.96 -11.06
CA CYS A 140 -1.38 6.71 -10.31
C CYS A 140 -0.76 7.91 -9.57
N ARG A 141 0.39 7.72 -8.90
CA ARG A 141 1.12 8.80 -8.23
C ARG A 141 1.53 9.91 -9.19
N GLN A 142 2.07 9.56 -10.36
CA GLN A 142 2.45 10.54 -11.38
C GLN A 142 1.25 11.37 -11.84
N ILE A 143 0.07 10.77 -12.00
CA ILE A 143 -1.17 11.50 -12.35
C ILE A 143 -1.58 12.45 -11.22
N LEU A 144 -1.57 11.99 -9.96
CA LEU A 144 -1.91 12.82 -8.80
C LEU A 144 -0.94 14.00 -8.62
N GLU A 145 0.35 13.77 -8.87
CA GLU A 145 1.40 14.80 -8.80
C GLU A 145 1.15 15.94 -9.81
N THR A 146 0.47 15.70 -10.95
CA THR A 146 0.04 16.79 -11.87
C THR A 146 -0.99 17.72 -11.25
N LYS A 147 -1.66 17.29 -10.21
CA LYS A 147 -2.62 18.06 -9.40
C LYS A 147 -2.01 18.57 -8.10
N ASN A 148 -0.69 18.47 -7.94
CA ASN A 148 0.06 18.75 -6.70
C ASN A 148 -0.38 17.90 -5.50
N ILE A 149 -1.12 16.82 -5.70
CA ILE A 149 -1.46 15.87 -4.63
C ILE A 149 -0.23 14.99 -4.42
N LEU A 150 0.34 15.03 -3.21
CA LEU A 150 1.54 14.29 -2.84
C LEU A 150 1.21 13.25 -1.79
N ILE A 151 1.86 12.09 -1.92
CA ILE A 151 1.73 10.96 -1.01
C ILE A 151 3.13 10.56 -0.56
N GLY A 152 3.27 10.27 0.72
CA GLY A 152 4.50 9.71 1.29
C GLY A 152 4.26 9.11 2.65
N SER A 153 5.08 8.12 2.96
CA SER A 153 5.02 7.39 4.22
C SER A 153 6.40 7.28 4.85
N HIS A 154 6.42 7.05 6.17
CA HIS A 154 7.62 6.68 6.90
C HIS A 154 7.34 5.54 7.88
N ILE A 155 8.40 4.99 8.46
CA ILE A 155 8.30 3.98 9.51
C ILE A 155 8.06 4.70 10.83
N GLU A 156 6.81 4.79 11.25
CA GLU A 156 6.41 5.40 12.52
C GLU A 156 6.85 4.56 13.72
N GLN A 157 6.68 3.25 13.60
CA GLN A 157 7.04 2.30 14.65
C GLN A 157 7.67 1.05 14.05
N LEU A 158 8.76 0.60 14.65
CA LEU A 158 9.36 -0.70 14.39
C LEU A 158 9.61 -1.39 15.73
N TYR A 159 8.89 -2.50 15.97
CA TYR A 159 8.87 -3.21 17.24
C TYR A 159 8.58 -2.25 18.41
N ALA A 160 9.56 -1.95 19.27
CA ALA A 160 9.42 -1.02 20.41
C ALA A 160 9.99 0.39 20.13
N LEU A 161 10.54 0.64 18.95
CA LEU A 161 11.14 1.93 18.58
C LEU A 161 10.11 2.78 17.81
N HIS A 162 10.08 4.06 18.12
CA HIS A 162 9.20 5.04 17.50
C HIS A 162 9.99 6.17 16.84
N ASP A 163 9.57 6.57 15.66
CA ASP A 163 10.00 7.79 14.99
C ASP A 163 9.11 8.98 15.41
N ALA A 164 9.51 10.18 15.06
CA ALA A 164 8.67 11.36 15.24
C ALA A 164 7.45 11.28 14.30
N PRO A 165 6.27 11.78 14.71
CA PRO A 165 5.11 11.86 13.82
C PRO A 165 5.32 12.93 12.74
N PHE A 166 4.52 12.88 11.67
CA PHE A 166 4.48 13.93 10.68
C PHE A 166 4.17 15.31 11.31
N SER A 167 4.76 16.35 10.73
CA SER A 167 4.50 17.72 11.16
C SER A 167 3.06 18.14 10.88
N ASN A 168 2.45 18.85 11.84
CA ASN A 168 1.15 19.49 11.63
C ASN A 168 1.24 20.74 10.73
N ASN A 169 2.44 21.26 10.48
CA ASN A 169 2.66 22.34 9.53
C ASN A 169 2.73 21.80 8.10
N ILE A 170 1.84 22.27 7.22
CA ILE A 170 1.69 21.74 5.86
C ILE A 170 2.96 21.93 5.01
N ASP A 171 3.66 23.05 5.16
CA ASP A 171 4.89 23.30 4.38
C ASP A 171 6.04 22.40 4.83
N GLU A 172 6.14 22.16 6.13
CA GLU A 172 7.10 21.22 6.69
C GLU A 172 6.76 19.79 6.30
N LEU A 173 5.50 19.37 6.42
CA LEU A 173 5.00 18.07 6.00
C LEU A 173 5.30 17.80 4.52
N LYS A 174 5.13 18.81 3.66
CA LYS A 174 5.49 18.72 2.24
C LYS A 174 6.97 18.42 2.05
N LYS A 175 7.85 19.11 2.80
CA LYS A 175 9.31 18.86 2.77
C LYS A 175 9.65 17.47 3.29
N GLN A 176 9.01 17.03 4.38
CA GLN A 176 9.16 15.68 4.91
C GLN A 176 8.80 14.63 3.86
N ILE A 177 7.63 14.71 3.23
CA ILE A 177 7.20 13.80 2.16
C ILE A 177 8.22 13.78 1.01
N GLN A 178 8.68 14.94 0.53
CA GLN A 178 9.65 15.03 -0.56
C GLN A 178 10.99 14.38 -0.21
N THR A 179 11.43 14.51 1.04
CA THR A 179 12.66 13.90 1.55
C THR A 179 12.51 12.39 1.69
N LEU A 180 11.43 11.95 2.36
CA LEU A 180 11.13 10.53 2.57
C LEU A 180 10.99 9.76 1.25
N ASN A 181 10.41 10.37 0.23
CA ASN A 181 10.26 9.75 -1.09
C ASN A 181 11.59 9.46 -1.79
N LYS A 182 12.71 10.02 -1.32
CA LYS A 182 14.07 9.74 -1.80
C LYS A 182 14.82 8.71 -0.96
N LYS A 183 14.35 8.44 0.28
CA LYS A 183 15.01 7.51 1.20
C LYS A 183 14.64 6.05 0.89
N GLU A 184 15.59 5.15 1.08
CA GLU A 184 15.36 3.70 1.08
C GLU A 184 14.77 3.25 2.43
N PHE A 185 15.42 3.61 3.53
CA PHE A 185 14.89 3.43 4.89
C PHE A 185 14.30 4.75 5.36
N ALA A 186 12.98 4.88 5.27
CA ALA A 186 12.29 6.14 5.43
C ALA A 186 11.85 6.36 6.87
N THR A 187 12.62 7.13 7.60
CA THR A 187 12.30 7.73 8.92
C THR A 187 12.54 9.23 8.87
N LEU A 188 11.92 9.98 9.76
CA LEU A 188 12.12 11.42 9.90
C LEU A 188 13.43 11.69 10.64
N ASP A 189 13.75 10.91 11.67
CA ASP A 189 14.97 11.00 12.46
C ASP A 189 16.03 9.97 12.01
N GLU A 190 17.24 10.43 11.69
CA GLU A 190 18.35 9.58 11.24
C GLU A 190 18.92 8.70 12.36
N GLN A 191 18.91 9.16 13.63
CA GLN A 191 19.36 8.34 14.74
C GLN A 191 18.39 7.19 15.02
N VAL A 192 17.07 7.47 14.88
CA VAL A 192 16.03 6.44 14.98
C VAL A 192 16.18 5.43 13.85
N ALA A 193 16.50 5.86 12.61
CA ALA A 193 16.78 4.97 11.51
C ALA A 193 17.89 3.97 11.85
N GLN A 194 19.02 4.45 12.35
CA GLN A 194 20.17 3.60 12.74
C GLN A 194 19.78 2.58 13.82
N ASN A 195 19.03 3.02 14.84
CA ASN A 195 18.57 2.15 15.91
C ASN A 195 17.60 1.07 15.38
N MET A 196 16.70 1.45 14.47
CA MET A 196 15.76 0.51 13.84
C MET A 196 16.49 -0.52 12.96
N GLU A 197 17.46 -0.09 12.15
CA GLU A 197 18.28 -0.98 11.33
C GLU A 197 19.08 -1.96 12.20
N GLN A 198 19.67 -1.49 13.30
CA GLN A 198 20.38 -2.33 14.25
C GLN A 198 19.43 -3.37 14.88
N THR A 199 18.23 -2.97 15.29
CA THR A 199 17.20 -3.89 15.84
C THR A 199 16.80 -4.97 14.83
N ILE A 200 16.70 -4.62 13.54
CA ILE A 200 16.44 -5.61 12.48
C ILE A 200 17.59 -6.63 12.38
N LEU A 201 18.85 -6.17 12.46
CA LEU A 201 20.02 -7.05 12.41
C LEU A 201 20.09 -7.98 13.64
N GLU A 202 19.80 -7.48 14.82
CA GLU A 202 19.71 -8.27 16.06
C GLU A 202 18.63 -9.35 15.94
N THR A 203 17.43 -8.96 15.51
CA THR A 203 16.31 -9.91 15.25
C THR A 203 16.68 -10.99 14.23
N LYS A 204 17.40 -10.59 13.16
CA LYS A 204 17.91 -11.54 12.16
C LYS A 204 18.86 -12.57 12.78
N ASN A 205 19.76 -12.12 13.66
CA ASN A 205 20.69 -13.00 14.38
C ASN A 205 19.96 -13.93 15.34
N GLU A 206 18.82 -13.50 15.90
CA GLU A 206 17.93 -14.31 16.71
C GLU A 206 17.09 -15.30 15.89
N GLN A 207 17.22 -15.27 14.56
CA GLN A 207 16.46 -16.11 13.63
C GLN A 207 14.94 -15.84 13.65
N ASP A 208 14.54 -14.62 13.98
CA ASP A 208 13.16 -14.16 14.13
C ASP A 208 12.81 -13.03 13.15
N SER A 209 11.63 -12.43 13.31
CA SER A 209 11.15 -11.30 12.53
C SER A 209 10.38 -10.31 13.39
N ILE A 210 10.34 -9.06 12.97
CA ILE A 210 9.59 -7.97 13.59
C ILE A 210 8.72 -7.24 12.58
N GLY A 211 7.63 -6.69 13.08
CA GLY A 211 6.69 -5.83 12.37
C GLY A 211 6.74 -4.39 12.88
N GLY A 212 5.75 -3.61 12.49
CA GLY A 212 5.62 -2.23 12.92
C GLY A 212 4.47 -1.50 12.25
N ILE A 213 4.54 -0.17 12.26
CA ILE A 213 3.51 0.73 11.73
C ILE A 213 4.17 1.69 10.74
N LEU A 214 3.52 1.89 9.61
CA LEU A 214 3.80 2.97 8.67
C LEU A 214 2.80 4.10 8.90
N GLU A 215 3.28 5.34 9.07
CA GLU A 215 2.46 6.53 8.98
C GLU A 215 2.55 7.07 7.55
N SER A 216 1.39 7.33 6.94
CA SER A 216 1.25 7.85 5.58
C SER A 216 0.52 9.18 5.59
N ALA A 217 0.93 10.11 4.75
CA ALA A 217 0.25 11.38 4.57
C ALA A 217 -0.09 11.64 3.10
N ILE A 218 -1.30 12.18 2.88
CA ILE A 218 -1.76 12.71 1.59
C ILE A 218 -1.99 14.20 1.79
N ILE A 219 -1.33 15.03 0.99
CA ILE A 219 -1.50 16.49 1.05
C ILE A 219 -2.04 17.06 -0.25
N ASN A 220 -2.65 18.23 -0.15
CA ASN A 220 -3.28 18.96 -1.24
C ASN A 220 -4.47 18.24 -1.91
N LEU A 221 -5.07 17.25 -1.23
CA LEU A 221 -6.34 16.73 -1.67
C LEU A 221 -7.41 17.79 -1.37
N PRO A 222 -8.21 18.25 -2.37
CA PRO A 222 -9.25 19.23 -2.13
C PRO A 222 -10.32 18.69 -1.18
N ALA A 223 -11.02 19.58 -0.47
CA ALA A 223 -12.21 19.21 0.28
C ALA A 223 -13.30 18.70 -0.68
N GLY A 224 -14.15 17.77 -0.21
CA GLY A 224 -15.29 17.27 -0.97
C GLY A 224 -15.03 15.99 -1.74
N ILE A 225 -13.92 15.29 -1.54
CA ILE A 225 -13.62 13.98 -2.14
C ILE A 225 -14.11 12.87 -1.21
N GLY A 226 -14.77 11.85 -1.75
CA GLY A 226 -15.32 10.70 -1.02
C GLY A 226 -16.82 10.71 -0.98
N GLU A 227 -17.41 9.53 -0.79
CA GLU A 227 -18.85 9.31 -0.83
C GLU A 227 -19.33 8.62 0.46
N PRO A 228 -20.24 9.20 1.23
CA PRO A 228 -20.91 8.45 2.30
C PRO A 228 -21.93 7.48 1.67
N PHE A 229 -22.18 6.29 2.20
CA PHE A 229 -21.61 5.68 3.40
C PHE A 229 -20.48 4.69 3.05
N PHE A 230 -20.61 3.94 1.94
CA PHE A 230 -19.80 2.75 1.62
C PHE A 230 -18.52 3.09 0.89
N ASP A 231 -18.48 4.17 0.14
CA ASP A 231 -17.33 4.62 -0.63
C ASP A 231 -16.66 5.85 0.03
N SER A 232 -16.73 5.91 1.38
CA SER A 232 -15.96 6.88 2.15
C SER A 232 -14.47 6.68 1.90
N ILE A 233 -13.66 7.75 2.06
CA ILE A 233 -12.22 7.65 1.92
C ILE A 233 -11.66 6.54 2.82
N GLU A 234 -12.11 6.47 4.08
CA GLU A 234 -11.67 5.43 5.01
C GLU A 234 -12.04 4.03 4.53
N SER A 235 -13.27 3.85 4.02
CA SER A 235 -13.74 2.54 3.54
C SER A 235 -12.91 2.05 2.36
N ILE A 236 -12.70 2.92 1.37
CA ILE A 236 -11.93 2.58 0.15
C ILE A 236 -10.47 2.33 0.50
N LEU A 237 -9.82 3.24 1.23
CA LEU A 237 -8.41 3.10 1.56
C LEU A 237 -8.16 1.93 2.52
N ALA A 238 -9.02 1.69 3.52
CA ALA A 238 -8.90 0.53 4.39
C ALA A 238 -9.05 -0.78 3.59
N HIS A 239 -10.03 -0.88 2.68
CA HIS A 239 -10.18 -2.05 1.82
C HIS A 239 -8.90 -2.34 1.03
N LEU A 240 -8.34 -1.31 0.39
CA LEU A 240 -7.10 -1.43 -0.41
C LEU A 240 -5.90 -1.81 0.45
N LEU A 241 -5.72 -1.16 1.60
CA LEU A 241 -4.60 -1.41 2.51
C LEU A 241 -4.66 -2.80 3.12
N PHE A 242 -5.84 -3.28 3.56
CA PHE A 242 -6.01 -4.66 4.04
C PHE A 242 -5.83 -5.72 2.95
N SER A 243 -5.90 -5.36 1.66
CA SER A 243 -5.58 -6.28 0.57
C SER A 243 -4.06 -6.53 0.41
N ILE A 244 -3.22 -5.66 0.97
CA ILE A 244 -1.76 -5.84 0.98
C ILE A 244 -1.41 -6.99 1.94
N PRO A 245 -0.61 -8.00 1.50
CA PRO A 245 -0.16 -9.06 2.39
C PRO A 245 0.52 -8.52 3.64
N ALA A 246 0.25 -9.14 4.80
CA ALA A 246 0.75 -8.80 6.12
C ALA A 246 0.15 -7.56 6.81
N VAL A 247 -0.69 -6.77 6.18
CA VAL A 247 -1.44 -5.71 6.86
C VAL A 247 -2.45 -6.32 7.84
N LYS A 248 -2.49 -5.78 9.08
CA LYS A 248 -3.34 -6.26 10.19
C LYS A 248 -4.11 -5.16 10.90
N GLY A 249 -3.81 -3.90 10.62
CA GLY A 249 -4.53 -2.77 11.18
C GLY A 249 -4.41 -1.55 10.27
N VAL A 250 -5.47 -0.77 10.21
CA VAL A 250 -5.52 0.53 9.53
C VAL A 250 -6.29 1.48 10.43
N SER A 251 -5.77 2.69 10.62
CA SER A 251 -6.50 3.76 11.29
C SER A 251 -6.22 5.10 10.64
N PHE A 252 -7.09 6.07 10.90
CA PHE A 252 -7.05 7.41 10.32
C PHE A 252 -6.97 8.46 11.42
N GLY A 253 -6.13 9.49 11.24
CA GLY A 253 -5.92 10.54 12.23
C GLY A 253 -5.51 9.96 13.59
N ALA A 254 -6.16 10.41 14.68
CA ALA A 254 -5.87 9.89 16.01
C ALA A 254 -6.27 8.40 16.23
N GLY A 255 -6.98 7.80 15.26
CA GLY A 255 -7.31 6.39 15.26
C GLY A 255 -7.90 5.88 16.58
N PHE A 256 -7.33 4.81 17.14
CA PHE A 256 -7.80 4.22 18.40
C PHE A 256 -7.61 5.13 19.63
N GLN A 257 -6.74 6.16 19.56
CA GLN A 257 -6.59 7.13 20.65
C GLN A 257 -7.86 7.95 20.88
N MET A 258 -8.76 8.03 19.87
CA MET A 258 -10.07 8.69 20.01
C MET A 258 -10.91 8.10 21.15
N ALA A 259 -10.78 6.80 21.43
CA ALA A 259 -11.52 6.12 22.49
C ALA A 259 -11.24 6.67 23.90
N SER A 260 -10.09 7.31 24.11
CA SER A 260 -9.69 7.92 25.38
C SER A 260 -9.87 9.44 25.44
N LYS A 261 -10.41 10.06 24.38
CA LYS A 261 -10.64 11.51 24.29
C LYS A 261 -12.10 11.87 24.58
N LYS A 262 -12.32 13.03 25.19
CA LYS A 262 -13.62 13.69 25.23
C LYS A 262 -13.89 14.41 23.92
N GLY A 263 -15.17 14.67 23.58
CA GLY A 263 -15.53 15.41 22.37
C GLY A 263 -14.80 16.75 22.24
N SER A 264 -14.66 17.50 23.32
CA SER A 264 -13.94 18.77 23.34
C SER A 264 -12.42 18.65 23.07
N GLU A 265 -11.85 17.47 23.27
CA GLU A 265 -10.42 17.17 23.02
C GLU A 265 -10.20 16.55 21.62
N ALA A 266 -11.24 15.91 21.10
CA ALA A 266 -11.23 15.21 19.82
C ALA A 266 -11.66 16.11 18.65
N ASN A 267 -12.54 17.10 18.88
CA ASN A 267 -13.07 17.96 17.83
C ASN A 267 -11.97 18.85 17.25
N ASP A 268 -11.87 18.84 15.91
CA ASP A 268 -10.94 19.70 15.18
C ASP A 268 -11.64 21.05 14.88
N ALA A 269 -11.34 22.08 15.69
CA ALA A 269 -11.96 23.39 15.58
C ALA A 269 -11.55 24.07 14.26
N PHE A 270 -12.56 24.54 13.49
CA PHE A 270 -12.32 25.27 12.26
C PHE A 270 -11.70 26.65 12.51
N ILE A 271 -10.80 27.03 11.64
CA ILE A 271 -10.15 28.34 11.58
C ILE A 271 -10.16 28.86 10.15
N MET A 272 -10.15 30.18 10.03
CA MET A 272 -9.98 30.86 8.75
C MET A 272 -8.53 31.36 8.68
N ASN A 273 -7.77 30.77 7.77
CA ASN A 273 -6.52 31.32 7.26
C ASN A 273 -6.77 31.81 5.84
N ASP A 274 -5.89 31.58 4.87
CA ASP A 274 -6.19 31.84 3.44
C ASP A 274 -7.36 30.98 2.94
N THR A 275 -7.55 29.81 3.56
CA THR A 275 -8.67 28.89 3.34
C THR A 275 -9.20 28.38 4.67
N ILE A 276 -10.38 27.73 4.65
CA ILE A 276 -10.92 27.04 5.83
C ILE A 276 -10.00 25.86 6.15
N GLN A 277 -9.51 25.79 7.38
CA GLN A 277 -8.63 24.75 7.93
C GLN A 277 -9.10 24.35 9.33
N THR A 278 -8.47 23.36 9.93
CA THR A 278 -8.68 23.00 11.33
C THR A 278 -7.41 23.23 12.15
N LYS A 279 -7.57 23.56 13.45
CA LYS A 279 -6.45 23.77 14.38
C LYS A 279 -5.67 22.49 14.69
N THR A 280 -6.39 21.39 14.74
CA THR A 280 -5.90 20.03 14.99
C THR A 280 -6.38 19.13 13.87
N ASN A 281 -5.87 17.94 13.78
CA ASN A 281 -6.23 16.98 12.71
C ASN A 281 -6.50 15.59 13.30
N ASN A 282 -7.25 15.53 14.40
CA ASN A 282 -7.61 14.26 15.05
C ASN A 282 -8.42 13.35 14.11
N ASN A 283 -9.27 13.92 13.25
CA ASN A 283 -10.04 13.18 12.25
C ASN A 283 -9.22 12.76 11.02
N GLY A 284 -7.93 13.15 10.96
CA GLY A 284 -7.05 12.75 9.87
C GLY A 284 -7.47 13.26 8.49
N GLY A 285 -8.03 14.48 8.40
CA GLY A 285 -8.43 15.12 7.14
C GLY A 285 -9.78 14.66 6.58
N ILE A 286 -10.56 13.88 7.33
CA ILE A 286 -11.79 13.25 6.86
C ILE A 286 -12.93 13.51 7.85
N ASN A 287 -14.04 14.05 7.36
CA ASN A 287 -15.27 14.24 8.13
C ASN A 287 -16.46 13.68 7.34
N GLY A 288 -17.21 12.78 7.98
CA GLY A 288 -18.36 12.13 7.32
C GLY A 288 -17.98 11.28 6.10
N GLY A 289 -16.76 10.77 6.03
CA GLY A 289 -16.25 9.99 4.90
C GLY A 289 -15.67 10.81 3.75
N ILE A 290 -15.64 12.15 3.90
CA ILE A 290 -15.30 13.12 2.86
C ILE A 290 -14.08 13.93 3.30
N SER A 291 -13.17 14.23 2.37
CA SER A 291 -12.00 15.07 2.65
C SER A 291 -12.42 16.48 3.05
N ASN A 292 -11.72 17.06 4.04
CA ASN A 292 -11.97 18.43 4.51
C ASN A 292 -10.88 19.43 4.08
N GLY A 293 -9.93 19.02 3.24
CA GLY A 293 -8.81 19.85 2.77
C GLY A 293 -7.57 19.80 3.65
N MET A 294 -7.65 19.23 4.87
CA MET A 294 -6.48 18.97 5.72
C MET A 294 -5.72 17.72 5.22
N PRO A 295 -4.45 17.53 5.61
CA PRO A 295 -3.72 16.31 5.30
C PRO A 295 -4.47 15.06 5.76
N ILE A 296 -4.58 14.05 4.89
CA ILE A 296 -5.09 12.75 5.30
C ILE A 296 -3.93 11.97 5.93
N ILE A 297 -4.09 11.56 7.18
CA ILE A 297 -3.12 10.79 7.94
C ILE A 297 -3.64 9.37 8.16
N ILE A 298 -2.80 8.37 7.82
CA ILE A 298 -3.16 6.96 7.86
C ILE A 298 -2.05 6.18 8.56
N HIS A 299 -2.42 5.31 9.49
CA HIS A 299 -1.49 4.40 10.15
C HIS A 299 -1.79 2.97 9.68
N THR A 300 -0.76 2.28 9.16
CA THR A 300 -0.90 0.92 8.61
C THR A 300 0.00 -0.04 9.39
N CYS A 301 -0.61 -0.93 10.15
CA CYS A 301 0.11 -1.95 10.93
C CYS A 301 0.44 -3.17 10.06
N ILE A 302 1.71 -3.54 10.03
CA ILE A 302 2.25 -4.69 9.30
C ILE A 302 2.81 -5.70 10.29
N LYS A 303 2.28 -6.92 10.25
CA LYS A 303 2.74 -7.99 11.13
C LYS A 303 4.16 -8.45 10.82
N PRO A 304 4.88 -9.07 11.77
CA PRO A 304 6.13 -9.77 11.50
C PRO A 304 6.00 -10.78 10.36
N THR A 305 7.07 -10.98 9.61
CA THR A 305 7.14 -12.00 8.56
C THR A 305 6.96 -13.38 9.19
N PRO A 306 5.97 -14.19 8.78
CA PRO A 306 5.70 -15.46 9.46
C PRO A 306 6.73 -16.56 9.15
N SER A 307 7.52 -16.42 8.09
CA SER A 307 8.64 -17.30 7.79
C SER A 307 9.85 -16.90 8.61
N ILE A 308 10.15 -17.68 9.65
CA ILE A 308 11.31 -17.51 10.53
C ILE A 308 12.15 -18.79 10.56
N TYR A 309 13.41 -18.68 11.00
CA TYR A 309 14.30 -19.84 11.10
C TYR A 309 14.14 -20.63 12.42
N LYS A 310 13.37 -20.09 13.40
CA LYS A 310 13.02 -20.81 14.62
C LYS A 310 12.10 -21.97 14.30
N ALA A 311 12.26 -23.07 15.02
CA ALA A 311 11.36 -24.21 14.96
C ALA A 311 9.94 -23.79 15.40
N GLN A 312 8.93 -24.18 14.65
CA GLN A 312 7.54 -23.85 14.91
C GLN A 312 6.69 -25.12 14.97
N GLU A 313 5.72 -25.14 15.84
CA GLU A 313 4.72 -26.20 15.87
C GLU A 313 3.76 -26.06 14.70
N THR A 314 3.41 -27.19 14.10
CA THR A 314 2.45 -27.24 12.98
C THR A 314 1.76 -28.60 12.91
N VAL A 315 0.90 -28.74 11.91
CA VAL A 315 0.18 -29.97 11.60
C VAL A 315 0.41 -30.32 10.13
N ASP A 316 0.65 -31.60 9.86
CA ASP A 316 0.54 -32.10 8.49
C ASP A 316 -0.95 -32.26 8.12
N TYR A 317 -1.37 -31.56 7.09
CA TYR A 317 -2.78 -31.53 6.69
C TYR A 317 -3.29 -32.90 6.22
N LYS A 318 -2.42 -33.73 5.62
CA LYS A 318 -2.77 -35.02 5.06
C LYS A 318 -2.86 -36.10 6.14
N THR A 319 -1.85 -36.20 7.01
CA THR A 319 -1.79 -37.20 8.08
C THR A 319 -2.55 -36.79 9.34
N LYS A 320 -2.85 -35.48 9.49
CA LYS A 320 -3.46 -34.88 10.69
C LYS A 320 -2.60 -34.98 11.95
N GLU A 321 -1.30 -35.20 11.79
CA GLU A 321 -0.37 -35.34 12.88
C GLU A 321 0.32 -34.01 13.20
N SER A 322 0.48 -33.71 14.48
CA SER A 322 1.28 -32.59 14.97
C SER A 322 2.76 -32.84 14.73
N GLN A 323 3.49 -31.85 14.27
CA GLN A 323 4.91 -31.94 14.01
C GLN A 323 5.62 -30.61 14.20
N THR A 324 6.94 -30.65 14.24
CA THR A 324 7.78 -29.45 14.24
C THR A 324 8.22 -29.13 12.81
N LEU A 325 8.08 -27.87 12.43
CA LEU A 325 8.47 -27.35 11.13
C LEU A 325 9.66 -26.40 11.29
N ASN A 326 10.73 -26.68 10.54
CA ASN A 326 11.83 -25.76 10.31
C ASN A 326 11.74 -25.25 8.88
N ILE A 327 11.35 -24.00 8.68
CA ILE A 327 11.17 -23.41 7.36
C ILE A 327 12.58 -23.08 6.82
N LYS A 328 12.95 -23.74 5.73
CA LYS A 328 14.18 -23.44 4.98
C LYS A 328 13.88 -22.37 3.94
N GLY A 329 14.83 -21.50 3.65
CA GLY A 329 14.66 -20.47 2.63
C GLY A 329 15.35 -19.17 3.02
N ARG A 330 15.08 -18.11 2.26
CA ARG A 330 15.59 -16.75 2.50
C ARG A 330 14.45 -15.89 3.00
N HIS A 331 14.48 -15.52 4.27
CA HIS A 331 13.40 -14.80 4.93
C HIS A 331 13.84 -13.39 5.30
N ASP A 332 12.93 -12.42 5.15
CA ASP A 332 13.14 -11.05 5.59
C ASP A 332 12.88 -10.95 7.11
N PRO A 333 13.82 -10.45 7.91
CA PRO A 333 13.59 -10.19 9.33
C PRO A 333 12.60 -9.05 9.56
N CYS A 334 12.47 -8.13 8.59
CA CYS A 334 11.50 -7.05 8.58
C CYS A 334 11.18 -6.64 7.14
N ILE A 335 9.91 -6.35 6.86
CA ILE A 335 9.46 -5.94 5.51
C ILE A 335 8.98 -4.49 5.44
N LEU A 336 8.96 -3.74 6.54
CA LEU A 336 8.38 -2.39 6.59
C LEU A 336 8.97 -1.43 5.56
N HIS A 337 10.31 -1.36 5.47
CA HIS A 337 10.99 -0.46 4.53
C HIS A 337 10.63 -0.73 3.08
N ARG A 338 10.30 -2.00 2.74
CA ARG A 338 9.86 -2.43 1.40
C ARG A 338 8.36 -2.30 1.20
N ALA A 339 7.58 -2.48 2.26
CA ALA A 339 6.12 -2.38 2.22
C ALA A 339 5.64 -0.94 2.04
N ARG A 340 6.45 0.05 2.44
CA ARG A 340 6.14 1.46 2.32
C ARG A 340 5.67 1.87 0.93
N ILE A 341 6.45 1.56 -0.10
CA ILE A 341 6.10 1.92 -1.48
C ILE A 341 4.85 1.18 -1.99
N VAL A 342 4.54 0.00 -1.43
CA VAL A 342 3.31 -0.73 -1.74
C VAL A 342 2.11 -0.01 -1.13
N VAL A 343 2.23 0.45 0.10
CA VAL A 343 1.20 1.26 0.80
C VAL A 343 0.95 2.56 0.03
N ASP A 344 2.01 3.32 -0.30
CA ASP A 344 1.91 4.54 -1.10
C ASP A 344 1.20 4.30 -2.45
N SER A 345 1.47 3.16 -3.08
CA SER A 345 0.89 2.77 -4.38
C SER A 345 -0.60 2.47 -4.29
N MET A 346 -1.03 1.77 -3.25
CA MET A 346 -2.45 1.46 -3.03
C MET A 346 -3.24 2.70 -2.62
N ILE A 347 -2.65 3.58 -1.80
CA ILE A 347 -3.25 4.88 -1.47
C ILE A 347 -3.43 5.71 -2.75
N ALA A 348 -2.40 5.79 -3.60
CA ALA A 348 -2.46 6.55 -4.83
C ALA A 348 -3.56 6.06 -5.78
N PHE A 349 -3.69 4.75 -5.92
CA PHE A 349 -4.76 4.15 -6.73
C PHE A 349 -6.15 4.52 -6.17
N GLY A 350 -6.37 4.36 -4.86
CA GLY A 350 -7.66 4.65 -4.23
C GLY A 350 -8.02 6.14 -4.30
N ILE A 351 -7.06 7.03 -4.07
CA ILE A 351 -7.29 8.49 -4.17
C ILE A 351 -7.58 8.91 -5.62
N LEU A 352 -6.89 8.31 -6.60
CA LEU A 352 -7.16 8.63 -8.01
C LEU A 352 -8.55 8.17 -8.43
N ASP A 353 -9.00 6.98 -8.02
CA ASP A 353 -10.35 6.48 -8.29
C ASP A 353 -11.43 7.38 -7.69
N LEU A 354 -11.29 7.77 -6.41
CA LEU A 354 -12.20 8.69 -5.73
C LEU A 354 -12.22 10.09 -6.37
N LEU A 355 -11.05 10.59 -6.77
CA LEU A 355 -10.94 11.90 -7.43
C LEU A 355 -11.65 11.90 -8.79
N MET A 356 -11.59 10.80 -9.52
CA MET A 356 -12.28 10.66 -10.81
C MET A 356 -13.79 10.56 -10.63
N SER A 357 -14.30 9.90 -9.59
CA SER A 357 -15.71 9.87 -9.24
C SER A 357 -16.25 11.28 -9.02
N ASN A 358 -15.56 12.06 -8.20
CA ASN A 358 -15.97 13.44 -7.90
C ASN A 358 -15.94 14.35 -9.15
N ASN A 359 -14.95 14.19 -10.03
CA ASN A 359 -14.86 15.01 -11.24
C ASN A 359 -16.05 14.76 -12.20
N ALA A 360 -16.50 13.52 -12.33
CA ALA A 360 -17.66 13.20 -13.17
C ALA A 360 -18.94 13.89 -12.64
N ASN A 361 -19.18 13.86 -11.34
CA ASN A 361 -20.31 14.52 -10.70
C ASN A 361 -20.23 16.05 -10.85
N ASN A 362 -19.07 16.65 -10.61
CA ASN A 362 -18.85 18.10 -10.70
C ASN A 362 -19.11 18.69 -12.10
N ILE A 363 -18.91 17.92 -13.17
CA ILE A 363 -19.19 18.37 -14.54
C ILE A 363 -20.71 18.57 -14.71
N LEU A 364 -21.50 17.57 -14.32
CA LEU A 364 -22.97 17.63 -14.40
C LEU A 364 -23.56 18.71 -13.48
N GLU A 365 -23.02 18.82 -12.26
CA GLU A 365 -23.50 19.85 -11.30
C GLU A 365 -23.26 21.27 -11.80
N LYS A 366 -22.12 21.54 -12.45
CA LYS A 366 -21.86 22.86 -13.06
C LYS A 366 -22.81 23.18 -14.20
N GLU A 367 -23.13 22.21 -15.04
CA GLU A 367 -24.12 22.38 -16.12
C GLU A 367 -25.48 22.70 -15.54
N ILE A 368 -25.95 21.95 -14.52
CA ILE A 368 -27.23 22.19 -13.84
C ILE A 368 -27.28 23.57 -13.15
N GLN A 369 -26.17 24.00 -12.51
CA GLN A 369 -26.09 25.32 -11.86
C GLN A 369 -26.13 26.47 -12.87
N HIS A 370 -25.53 26.33 -14.05
CA HIS A 370 -25.62 27.32 -15.13
C HIS A 370 -27.08 27.45 -15.66
N GLU A 371 -27.75 26.33 -15.90
CA GLU A 371 -29.15 26.34 -16.34
C GLU A 371 -30.09 26.97 -15.30
N SER A 372 -29.84 26.74 -13.99
CA SER A 372 -30.70 27.31 -12.92
C SER A 372 -30.50 28.83 -12.73
N GLN A 373 -29.33 29.37 -13.07
CA GLN A 373 -29.07 30.82 -13.02
C GLN A 373 -29.75 31.58 -14.20
N ASP A 374 -29.86 30.93 -15.36
CA ASP A 374 -30.53 31.51 -16.54
C ASP A 374 -32.09 31.54 -16.41
N HIS A 375 -32.64 30.80 -15.43
CA HIS A 375 -34.10 30.81 -15.16
C HIS A 375 -34.50 31.74 -14.01
N THR A 376 -33.57 32.54 -13.47
CA THR A 376 -33.87 33.50 -12.39
C THR A 376 -33.84 34.95 -12.93
N ILE A 377 -34.55 35.21 -14.03
CA ILE A 377 -34.85 36.58 -14.52
C ILE A 377 -36.37 36.78 -14.55
#